data_8d8a0e5cbbe3e529309455663117b82d
#
_entry.id   8d8a0e5cbbe3e529309455663117b82d
#
_cell.length_a   1.000
_cell.length_b   1.000
_cell.length_c   1.000
_cell.angle_alpha   90.00
_cell.angle_beta   90.00
_cell.angle_gamma   90.00
#
_symmetry.space_group_name_H-M   'P 1'
#
loop_
_entity.id
_entity.type
_entity.pdbx_description
1 polymer ?
#
loop_
_entity_poly.entity_id
_entity_poly.type
_entity_poly.pdbx_seq_one_letter_code
_entity_poly.pdbx_strand_id
1 'polypeptide(L)'
;MRDLQRIDKSILAEFASLLERIVAEARRSCGLILNTFDAIEAADVDKIRQDLSIPVFAIGPLNALSPSVRSSLPQDRGCLNWLDTQEPGSVLYVSFGSLVPIDADEFTELAWGLANSKRPFIWVVRRGLVRGFESGELPDGLEEEIRDRGRIVHWAPQEEVLAHPAICAFVTHNGWNSTVEAISRGVPMICRPLIGDQLGTARYVCNVWRVGMEVEVETQLEWGKLQLAIDKLMADNDEGKEVRERMKYLTNMAGKGVSEGGSSHTSFVNLVEFILSFTC
;
A
#
# COMPACT_ATOMS: atom_id res chain seq x y z
N MET A 1 -19.66 -2.15 7.53
CA MET A 1 -20.59 -1.04 7.82
C MET A 1 -19.93 0.14 8.55
N ARG A 2 -19.03 -0.05 9.52
CA ARG A 2 -18.34 1.07 10.20
C ARG A 2 -17.46 1.90 9.25
N ASP A 3 -16.82 1.29 8.27
CA ASP A 3 -15.92 1.96 7.33
C ASP A 3 -16.68 2.87 6.35
N LEU A 4 -17.92 2.50 6.00
CA LEU A 4 -18.79 3.30 5.13
C LEU A 4 -19.35 4.56 5.84
N GLN A 5 -19.35 4.61 7.17
CA GLN A 5 -19.80 5.77 7.94
C GLN A 5 -18.81 6.94 7.90
N ARG A 6 -17.56 6.70 7.51
CA ARG A 6 -16.51 7.73 7.36
C ARG A 6 -16.55 8.43 5.99
N ILE A 7 -17.35 7.94 5.05
CA ILE A 7 -17.44 8.50 3.69
C ILE A 7 -18.66 9.42 3.63
N ASP A 8 -18.50 10.60 3.02
CA ASP A 8 -19.62 11.51 2.75
C ASP A 8 -20.71 10.77 1.97
N LYS A 9 -21.99 10.99 2.33
CA LYS A 9 -23.13 10.28 1.72
C LYS A 9 -23.27 10.51 0.22
N SER A 10 -22.83 11.68 -0.28
CA SER A 10 -22.81 11.96 -1.72
C SER A 10 -21.76 11.12 -2.45
N ILE A 11 -20.56 11.02 -1.89
CA ILE A 11 -19.47 10.18 -2.40
C ILE A 11 -19.84 8.70 -2.31
N LEU A 12 -20.55 8.29 -1.27
CA LEU A 12 -21.05 6.92 -1.09
C LEU A 12 -22.00 6.50 -2.23
N ALA A 13 -22.90 7.38 -2.66
CA ALA A 13 -23.85 7.09 -3.76
C ALA A 13 -23.14 6.93 -5.10
N GLU A 14 -22.18 7.81 -5.40
CA GLU A 14 -21.37 7.71 -6.62
C GLU A 14 -20.48 6.47 -6.62
N PHE A 15 -19.87 6.16 -5.47
CA PHE A 15 -19.06 4.95 -5.31
C PHE A 15 -19.87 3.67 -5.44
N ALA A 16 -21.08 3.62 -4.86
CA ALA A 16 -22.00 2.49 -5.00
C ALA A 16 -22.41 2.29 -6.47
N SER A 17 -22.76 3.36 -7.18
CA SER A 17 -23.08 3.31 -8.61
C SER A 17 -21.90 2.82 -9.46
N LEU A 18 -20.68 3.26 -9.12
CA LEU A 18 -19.47 2.78 -9.80
C LEU A 18 -19.26 1.27 -9.54
N LEU A 19 -19.41 0.80 -8.32
CA LEU A 19 -19.31 -0.62 -7.98
C LEU A 19 -20.35 -1.48 -8.69
N GLU A 20 -21.61 -1.01 -8.75
CA GLU A 20 -22.67 -1.71 -9.50
C GLU A 20 -22.31 -1.86 -10.98
N ARG A 21 -21.77 -0.82 -11.60
CA ARG A 21 -21.29 -0.87 -12.99
C ARG A 21 -20.12 -1.83 -13.15
N ILE A 22 -19.12 -1.80 -12.28
CA ILE A 22 -17.97 -2.72 -12.30
C ILE A 22 -18.44 -4.18 -12.20
N VAL A 23 -19.36 -4.47 -11.28
CA VAL A 23 -19.91 -5.83 -11.12
C VAL A 23 -20.71 -6.25 -12.36
N ALA A 24 -21.50 -5.34 -12.93
CA ALA A 24 -22.27 -5.62 -14.15
C ALA A 24 -21.35 -5.93 -15.34
N GLU A 25 -20.27 -5.18 -15.52
CA GLU A 25 -19.28 -5.43 -16.58
C GLU A 25 -18.47 -6.71 -16.32
N ALA A 26 -18.09 -6.97 -15.06
CA ALA A 26 -17.45 -8.22 -14.70
C ALA A 26 -18.30 -9.44 -15.09
N ARG A 27 -19.61 -9.41 -14.82
CA ARG A 27 -20.55 -10.50 -15.20
C ARG A 27 -20.67 -10.71 -16.71
N ARG A 28 -20.34 -9.71 -17.51
CA ARG A 28 -20.37 -9.77 -18.99
C ARG A 28 -19.03 -10.19 -19.58
N SER A 29 -17.99 -10.20 -18.79
CA SER A 29 -16.65 -10.58 -19.25
C SER A 29 -16.51 -12.10 -19.39
N CYS A 30 -15.53 -12.55 -20.16
CA CYS A 30 -15.20 -13.96 -20.31
C CYS A 30 -14.55 -14.56 -19.06
N GLY A 31 -13.96 -13.73 -18.20
CA GLY A 31 -13.31 -14.14 -16.97
C GLY A 31 -12.81 -12.93 -16.18
N LEU A 32 -12.47 -13.13 -14.92
CA LEU A 32 -11.98 -12.10 -14.01
C LEU A 32 -10.58 -12.47 -13.50
N ILE A 33 -9.66 -11.52 -13.63
CA ILE A 33 -8.30 -11.63 -13.10
C ILE A 33 -8.18 -10.75 -11.87
N LEU A 34 -7.71 -11.34 -10.77
CA LEU A 34 -7.54 -10.65 -9.48
C LEU A 34 -6.05 -10.63 -9.08
N ASN A 35 -5.54 -9.43 -8.75
CA ASN A 35 -4.22 -9.29 -8.15
C ASN A 35 -4.28 -9.56 -6.64
N THR A 36 -4.55 -10.82 -6.29
CA THR A 36 -4.61 -11.29 -4.91
C THR A 36 -4.13 -12.73 -4.81
N PHE A 37 -3.97 -13.26 -3.60
CA PHE A 37 -3.54 -14.62 -3.33
C PHE A 37 -4.24 -15.19 -2.09
N ASP A 38 -4.29 -16.51 -1.99
CA ASP A 38 -5.13 -17.23 -1.02
C ASP A 38 -4.88 -16.85 0.43
N ALA A 39 -3.63 -16.57 0.83
CA ALA A 39 -3.33 -16.28 2.23
C ALA A 39 -3.98 -14.98 2.75
N ILE A 40 -4.38 -14.08 1.86
CA ILE A 40 -5.02 -12.81 2.26
C ILE A 40 -6.51 -12.77 1.97
N GLU A 41 -7.01 -13.38 0.86
CA GLU A 41 -8.38 -13.21 0.40
C GLU A 41 -9.05 -14.50 -0.13
N ALA A 42 -8.61 -15.72 0.27
CA ALA A 42 -9.23 -16.96 -0.23
C ALA A 42 -10.75 -16.98 -0.08
N ALA A 43 -11.26 -16.61 1.10
CA ALA A 43 -12.70 -16.62 1.39
C ALA A 43 -13.48 -15.60 0.53
N ASP A 44 -12.90 -14.44 0.26
CA ASP A 44 -13.51 -13.40 -0.56
C ASP A 44 -13.49 -13.81 -2.04
N VAL A 45 -12.40 -14.40 -2.52
CA VAL A 45 -12.28 -14.96 -3.88
C VAL A 45 -13.28 -16.09 -4.10
N ASP A 46 -13.45 -16.99 -3.13
CA ASP A 46 -14.43 -18.07 -3.23
C ASP A 46 -15.86 -17.56 -3.27
N LYS A 47 -16.17 -16.49 -2.52
CA LYS A 47 -17.46 -15.83 -2.61
C LYS A 47 -17.68 -15.17 -3.98
N ILE A 48 -16.68 -14.51 -4.54
CA ILE A 48 -16.75 -13.95 -5.90
C ILE A 48 -17.01 -15.06 -6.93
N ARG A 49 -16.34 -16.21 -6.80
CA ARG A 49 -16.56 -17.38 -7.66
C ARG A 49 -17.99 -17.89 -7.60
N GLN A 50 -18.59 -17.88 -6.40
CA GLN A 50 -20.00 -18.28 -6.20
C GLN A 50 -21.00 -17.27 -6.79
N ASP A 51 -20.70 -15.97 -6.64
CA ASP A 51 -21.60 -14.88 -7.08
C ASP A 51 -21.49 -14.58 -8.58
N LEU A 52 -20.35 -14.88 -9.20
CA LEU A 52 -20.10 -14.68 -10.62
C LEU A 52 -20.06 -16.04 -11.35
N SER A 53 -20.89 -16.22 -12.36
CA SER A 53 -20.89 -17.42 -13.20
C SER A 53 -19.81 -17.38 -14.30
N ILE A 54 -18.63 -16.83 -14.00
CA ILE A 54 -17.49 -16.71 -14.91
C ILE A 54 -16.23 -17.24 -14.23
N PRO A 55 -15.20 -17.67 -14.97
CA PRO A 55 -13.90 -18.05 -14.41
C PRO A 55 -13.25 -16.89 -13.64
N VAL A 56 -12.68 -17.17 -12.46
CA VAL A 56 -11.99 -16.18 -11.63
C VAL A 56 -10.57 -16.69 -11.31
N PHE A 57 -9.58 -15.91 -11.71
CA PHE A 57 -8.16 -16.21 -11.61
C PHE A 57 -7.47 -15.28 -10.60
N ALA A 58 -7.20 -15.78 -9.40
CA ALA A 58 -6.39 -15.08 -8.40
C ALA A 58 -4.91 -15.42 -8.67
N ILE A 59 -4.20 -14.49 -9.32
CA ILE A 59 -2.84 -14.70 -9.81
C ILE A 59 -1.79 -13.82 -9.12
N GLY A 60 -2.20 -13.07 -8.08
CA GLY A 60 -1.28 -12.19 -7.35
C GLY A 60 -0.36 -12.93 -6.38
N PRO A 61 0.60 -12.22 -5.85
CA PRO A 61 0.94 -10.81 -6.12
C PRO A 61 1.65 -10.62 -7.47
N LEU A 62 1.12 -9.76 -8.33
CA LEU A 62 1.62 -9.58 -9.70
C LEU A 62 3.06 -9.06 -9.75
N ASN A 63 3.45 -8.22 -8.78
CA ASN A 63 4.82 -7.72 -8.66
C ASN A 63 5.86 -8.83 -8.39
N ALA A 64 5.43 -9.99 -7.90
CA ALA A 64 6.32 -11.15 -7.73
C ALA A 64 6.45 -12.00 -9.00
N LEU A 65 5.52 -11.89 -9.95
CA LEU A 65 5.52 -12.63 -11.22
C LEU A 65 6.30 -11.92 -12.32
N SER A 66 6.50 -10.63 -12.24
CA SER A 66 7.21 -9.84 -13.25
C SER A 66 8.36 -9.08 -12.63
N PRO A 67 9.57 -9.15 -13.22
CA PRO A 67 10.63 -8.21 -12.84
C PRO A 67 10.11 -6.80 -13.07
N SER A 68 10.40 -5.90 -12.15
CA SER A 68 9.89 -4.53 -12.03
C SER A 68 9.48 -3.89 -13.35
N VAL A 69 8.16 -3.68 -13.52
CA VAL A 69 7.64 -2.88 -14.63
C VAL A 69 8.15 -1.46 -14.43
N ARG A 70 8.94 -0.95 -15.36
CA ARG A 70 9.44 0.42 -15.28
C ARG A 70 8.25 1.36 -15.29
N SER A 71 8.15 2.20 -14.27
CA SER A 71 7.19 3.30 -14.23
C SER A 71 7.35 4.16 -15.48
N SER A 72 6.22 4.64 -16.04
CA SER A 72 6.22 5.64 -17.12
C SER A 72 6.71 7.02 -16.64
N LEU A 73 6.77 7.24 -15.32
CA LEU A 73 7.26 8.49 -14.72
C LEU A 73 8.75 8.38 -14.41
N PRO A 74 9.51 9.48 -14.59
CA PRO A 74 10.92 9.54 -14.20
C PRO A 74 11.06 9.24 -12.70
N GLN A 75 11.89 8.26 -12.37
CA GLN A 75 12.16 7.84 -11.00
C GLN A 75 13.46 8.45 -10.49
N ASP A 76 13.45 8.97 -9.27
CA ASP A 76 14.66 9.33 -8.54
C ASP A 76 15.31 8.07 -7.99
N ARG A 77 16.31 7.56 -8.67
CA ARG A 77 17.08 6.39 -8.23
C ARG A 77 18.18 6.74 -7.24
N GLY A 78 18.48 8.02 -7.06
CA GLY A 78 19.45 8.49 -6.06
C GLY A 78 19.03 8.14 -4.63
N CYS A 79 17.73 7.95 -4.40
CA CYS A 79 17.22 7.51 -3.12
C CYS A 79 17.71 6.09 -2.72
N LEU A 80 17.98 5.21 -3.68
CA LEU A 80 18.52 3.87 -3.42
C LEU A 80 19.97 3.96 -2.92
N ASN A 81 20.80 4.80 -3.53
CA ASN A 81 22.18 5.04 -3.08
C ASN A 81 22.22 5.61 -1.64
N TRP A 82 21.23 6.44 -1.30
CA TRP A 82 21.11 6.93 0.07
C TRP A 82 20.68 5.82 1.03
N LEU A 83 19.76 4.93 0.63
CA LEU A 83 19.37 3.77 1.44
C LEU A 83 20.55 2.85 1.75
N ASP A 84 21.48 2.67 0.79
CA ASP A 84 22.71 1.87 0.99
C ASP A 84 23.59 2.40 2.12
N THR A 85 23.43 3.67 2.50
CA THR A 85 24.17 4.29 3.62
C THR A 85 23.45 4.18 4.97
N GLN A 86 22.24 3.63 5.00
CA GLN A 86 21.41 3.55 6.19
C GLN A 86 21.53 2.18 6.87
N GLU A 87 21.33 2.17 8.20
CA GLU A 87 21.28 0.93 8.96
C GLU A 87 20.09 0.05 8.55
N PRO A 88 20.25 -1.27 8.49
CA PRO A 88 19.14 -2.18 8.20
C PRO A 88 17.95 -1.98 9.15
N GLY A 89 16.74 -1.92 8.59
CA GLY A 89 15.51 -1.78 9.35
C GLY A 89 15.34 -0.43 10.07
N SER A 90 15.99 0.65 9.60
CA SER A 90 15.94 1.97 10.23
C SER A 90 15.06 2.98 9.54
N VAL A 91 14.80 2.83 8.23
CA VAL A 91 14.20 3.86 7.36
C VAL A 91 12.70 3.65 7.18
N LEU A 92 11.92 4.72 7.32
CA LEU A 92 10.52 4.76 6.93
C LEU A 92 10.42 5.11 5.43
N TYR A 93 9.61 4.35 4.69
CA TYR A 93 9.17 4.74 3.36
C TYR A 93 7.79 5.39 3.46
N VAL A 94 7.56 6.52 2.79
CA VAL A 94 6.32 7.28 2.87
C VAL A 94 5.81 7.59 1.45
N SER A 95 4.60 7.12 1.11
CA SER A 95 3.99 7.39 -0.19
C SER A 95 2.47 7.31 -0.11
N PHE A 96 1.79 8.35 -0.60
CA PHE A 96 0.33 8.44 -0.66
C PHE A 96 -0.23 8.19 -2.08
N GLY A 97 0.53 7.48 -2.91
CA GLY A 97 0.12 7.08 -4.25
C GLY A 97 0.12 8.23 -5.26
N SER A 98 -0.60 8.03 -6.37
CA SER A 98 -0.53 8.91 -7.54
C SER A 98 -1.81 9.71 -7.81
N LEU A 99 -2.94 9.40 -7.15
CA LEU A 99 -4.25 9.92 -7.54
C LEU A 99 -4.78 11.01 -6.63
N VAL A 100 -4.73 10.81 -5.32
CA VAL A 100 -5.42 11.66 -4.35
C VAL A 100 -4.48 12.73 -3.82
N PRO A 101 -4.81 14.02 -3.97
CA PRO A 101 -4.08 15.09 -3.30
C PRO A 101 -4.53 15.20 -1.83
N ILE A 102 -3.61 15.63 -0.99
CA ILE A 102 -3.86 16.03 0.41
C ILE A 102 -3.92 17.56 0.51
N ASP A 103 -4.51 18.10 1.56
CA ASP A 103 -4.47 19.53 1.80
C ASP A 103 -3.16 19.99 2.47
N ALA A 104 -2.92 21.31 2.53
CA ALA A 104 -1.69 21.86 3.04
C ALA A 104 -1.52 21.63 4.56
N ASP A 105 -2.61 21.62 5.31
CA ASP A 105 -2.57 21.38 6.75
C ASP A 105 -2.19 19.93 7.02
N GLU A 106 -2.81 18.98 6.34
CA GLU A 106 -2.46 17.56 6.45
C GLU A 106 -1.00 17.28 6.02
N PHE A 107 -0.54 17.94 4.95
CA PHE A 107 0.86 17.86 4.53
C PHE A 107 1.81 18.31 5.63
N THR A 108 1.49 19.44 6.28
CA THR A 108 2.28 20.00 7.38
C THR A 108 2.32 19.05 8.58
N GLU A 109 1.18 18.48 8.96
CA GLU A 109 1.09 17.51 10.06
C GLU A 109 1.86 16.23 9.77
N LEU A 110 1.79 15.71 8.54
CA LEU A 110 2.61 14.56 8.11
C LEU A 110 4.10 14.88 8.20
N ALA A 111 4.50 16.06 7.71
CA ALA A 111 5.90 16.50 7.70
C ALA A 111 6.48 16.56 9.11
N TRP A 112 5.77 17.20 10.04
CA TRP A 112 6.20 17.28 11.43
C TRP A 112 6.11 15.94 12.17
N GLY A 113 5.15 15.08 11.83
CA GLY A 113 5.08 13.72 12.38
C GLY A 113 6.29 12.88 12.01
N LEU A 114 6.73 12.96 10.75
CA LEU A 114 7.96 12.31 10.28
C LEU A 114 9.21 12.91 10.93
N ALA A 115 9.32 14.23 10.98
CA ALA A 115 10.44 14.92 11.60
C ALA A 115 10.58 14.55 13.09
N ASN A 116 9.47 14.55 13.83
CA ASN A 116 9.45 14.26 15.26
C ASN A 116 9.67 12.78 15.60
N SER A 117 9.42 11.86 14.67
CA SER A 117 9.76 10.45 14.85
C SER A 117 11.26 10.20 15.02
N LYS A 118 12.10 11.19 14.65
CA LYS A 118 13.57 11.14 14.67
C LYS A 118 14.17 9.99 13.85
N ARG A 119 13.37 9.32 13.03
CA ARG A 119 13.82 8.22 12.17
C ARG A 119 14.23 8.73 10.79
N PRO A 120 15.18 8.09 10.13
CA PRO A 120 15.43 8.32 8.73
C PRO A 120 14.17 7.97 7.90
N PHE A 121 13.90 8.74 6.85
CA PHE A 121 12.77 8.46 5.97
C PHE A 121 13.02 8.89 4.52
N ILE A 122 12.37 8.19 3.58
CA ILE A 122 12.16 8.62 2.21
C ILE A 122 10.68 8.97 2.06
N TRP A 123 10.39 10.18 1.62
CA TRP A 123 9.02 10.63 1.37
C TRP A 123 8.83 11.00 -0.11
N VAL A 124 7.87 10.33 -0.74
CA VAL A 124 7.47 10.64 -2.12
C VAL A 124 6.44 11.76 -2.09
N VAL A 125 6.87 12.94 -2.50
CA VAL A 125 6.04 14.14 -2.65
C VAL A 125 5.94 14.47 -4.14
N ARG A 126 4.96 13.87 -4.82
CA ARG A 126 4.74 14.11 -6.24
C ARG A 126 4.22 15.52 -6.50
N ARG A 127 4.49 16.06 -7.69
CA ARG A 127 3.93 17.33 -8.12
C ARG A 127 2.39 17.25 -8.09
N GLY A 128 1.74 18.25 -7.52
CA GLY A 128 0.30 18.29 -7.34
C GLY A 128 -0.25 17.37 -6.25
N LEU A 129 0.61 16.83 -5.37
CA LEU A 129 0.16 16.08 -4.19
C LEU A 129 -0.60 16.98 -3.21
N VAL A 130 -0.15 18.22 -3.04
CA VAL A 130 -0.72 19.15 -2.07
C VAL A 130 -1.60 20.17 -2.79
N ARG A 131 -2.88 20.26 -2.39
CA ARG A 131 -3.81 21.23 -2.95
C ARG A 131 -3.42 22.66 -2.54
N GLY A 132 -3.40 23.59 -3.50
CA GLY A 132 -3.08 24.99 -3.25
C GLY A 132 -1.61 25.28 -2.94
N PHE A 133 -0.73 24.30 -3.10
CA PHE A 133 0.69 24.39 -2.82
C PHE A 133 1.49 24.22 -4.11
N GLU A 134 1.52 25.27 -4.92
CA GLU A 134 2.21 25.21 -6.23
C GLU A 134 3.73 25.25 -6.10
N SER A 135 4.25 25.84 -5.03
CA SER A 135 5.68 26.01 -4.81
C SER A 135 6.42 24.72 -4.47
N GLY A 136 5.74 23.73 -3.89
CA GLY A 136 6.40 22.52 -3.39
C GLY A 136 7.37 22.78 -2.23
N GLU A 137 7.30 23.96 -1.62
CA GLU A 137 8.11 24.36 -0.47
C GLU A 137 7.69 23.56 0.78
N LEU A 138 8.66 23.16 1.56
CA LEU A 138 8.41 22.50 2.82
C LEU A 138 7.96 23.52 3.88
N PRO A 139 7.24 23.08 4.91
CA PRO A 139 6.95 23.94 6.07
C PRO A 139 8.22 24.58 6.63
N ASP A 140 8.09 25.83 7.10
CA ASP A 140 9.22 26.59 7.64
C ASP A 140 9.98 25.81 8.72
N GLY A 141 11.32 25.75 8.60
CA GLY A 141 12.18 25.07 9.54
C GLY A 141 12.27 23.54 9.38
N LEU A 142 11.42 22.94 8.54
CA LEU A 142 11.41 21.49 8.34
C LEU A 142 12.69 21.00 7.67
N GLU A 143 13.18 21.70 6.64
CA GLU A 143 14.40 21.33 5.93
C GLU A 143 15.61 21.22 6.88
N GLU A 144 15.72 22.15 7.82
CA GLU A 144 16.79 22.13 8.82
C GLU A 144 16.66 20.94 9.76
N GLU A 145 15.43 20.64 10.18
CA GLU A 145 15.14 19.56 11.12
C GLU A 145 15.40 18.17 10.52
N ILE A 146 15.14 17.97 9.22
CA ILE A 146 15.27 16.67 8.57
C ILE A 146 16.57 16.48 7.78
N ARG A 147 17.42 17.51 7.68
CA ARG A 147 18.57 17.62 6.76
C ARG A 147 19.37 16.32 6.56
N ASP A 148 19.69 15.64 7.65
CA ASP A 148 20.57 14.47 7.64
C ASP A 148 19.83 13.13 7.56
N ARG A 149 18.51 13.13 7.76
CA ARG A 149 17.72 11.89 7.87
C ARG A 149 16.48 11.82 6.98
N GLY A 150 16.07 12.92 6.37
CA GLY A 150 14.95 12.97 5.44
C GLY A 150 15.41 13.02 3.99
N ARG A 151 14.79 12.23 3.13
CA ARG A 151 14.91 12.33 1.67
C ARG A 151 13.54 12.53 1.09
N ILE A 152 13.30 13.70 0.47
CA ILE A 152 12.06 13.99 -0.25
C ILE A 152 12.34 13.86 -1.73
N VAL A 153 11.55 13.04 -2.41
CA VAL A 153 11.69 12.75 -3.83
C VAL A 153 10.34 12.90 -4.53
N HIS A 154 10.34 13.25 -5.81
CA HIS A 154 9.10 13.39 -6.55
C HIS A 154 8.47 12.05 -6.94
N TRP A 155 9.30 11.06 -7.23
CA TRP A 155 8.88 9.71 -7.59
C TRP A 155 10.01 8.71 -7.32
N ALA A 156 9.72 7.62 -6.63
CA ALA A 156 10.70 6.60 -6.29
C ALA A 156 10.40 5.26 -6.99
N PRO A 157 11.38 4.40 -7.20
CA PRO A 157 11.17 3.01 -7.63
C PRO A 157 10.63 2.19 -6.46
N GLN A 158 9.33 2.29 -6.16
CA GLN A 158 8.67 1.78 -4.96
C GLN A 158 9.00 0.33 -4.64
N GLU A 159 8.94 -0.56 -5.63
CA GLU A 159 9.25 -1.99 -5.43
C GLU A 159 10.69 -2.22 -4.97
N GLU A 160 11.65 -1.47 -5.54
CA GLU A 160 13.07 -1.56 -5.18
C GLU A 160 13.30 -0.95 -3.79
N VAL A 161 12.62 0.17 -3.48
CA VAL A 161 12.68 0.79 -2.16
C VAL A 161 12.11 -0.16 -1.12
N LEU A 162 10.92 -0.73 -1.33
CA LEU A 162 10.30 -1.69 -0.39
C LEU A 162 11.14 -2.97 -0.22
N ALA A 163 11.90 -3.36 -1.25
CA ALA A 163 12.80 -4.52 -1.17
C ALA A 163 14.11 -4.23 -0.44
N HIS A 164 14.42 -2.95 -0.17
CA HIS A 164 15.70 -2.56 0.40
C HIS A 164 15.78 -2.92 1.90
N PRO A 165 16.88 -3.55 2.37
CA PRO A 165 17.00 -4.01 3.75
C PRO A 165 16.96 -2.89 4.81
N ALA A 166 17.23 -1.64 4.43
CA ALA A 166 17.11 -0.50 5.34
C ALA A 166 15.66 -0.14 5.68
N ILE A 167 14.67 -0.54 4.84
CA ILE A 167 13.26 -0.17 5.07
C ILE A 167 12.67 -0.99 6.22
N CYS A 168 12.08 -0.28 7.19
CA CYS A 168 11.45 -0.88 8.37
C CYS A 168 9.92 -0.83 8.37
N ALA A 169 9.34 0.20 7.76
CA ALA A 169 7.89 0.38 7.67
C ALA A 169 7.50 1.26 6.49
N PHE A 170 6.26 1.10 6.04
CA PHE A 170 5.68 1.87 4.95
C PHE A 170 4.49 2.68 5.44
N VAL A 171 4.63 4.01 5.48
CA VAL A 171 3.52 4.94 5.72
C VAL A 171 2.77 5.13 4.42
N THR A 172 1.54 4.66 4.36
CA THR A 172 0.82 4.49 3.09
C THR A 172 -0.66 4.85 3.18
N HIS A 173 -1.23 5.26 2.04
CA HIS A 173 -2.66 5.46 1.86
C HIS A 173 -3.45 4.14 1.70
N ASN A 174 -2.78 2.98 1.71
CA ASN A 174 -3.38 1.65 1.54
C ASN A 174 -4.09 1.42 0.19
N GLY A 175 -3.63 2.04 -0.90
CA GLY A 175 -4.02 1.61 -2.25
C GLY A 175 -3.61 0.15 -2.45
N TRP A 176 -4.48 -0.65 -3.11
CA TRP A 176 -4.34 -2.11 -3.20
C TRP A 176 -2.97 -2.58 -3.67
N ASN A 177 -2.48 -2.06 -4.81
CA ASN A 177 -1.18 -2.47 -5.35
C ASN A 177 -0.04 -2.20 -4.36
N SER A 178 0.00 -1.01 -3.75
CA SER A 178 1.01 -0.66 -2.74
C SER A 178 0.96 -1.58 -1.51
N THR A 179 -0.25 -1.99 -1.10
CA THR A 179 -0.45 -2.92 0.00
C THR A 179 0.10 -4.32 -0.35
N VAL A 180 -0.22 -4.82 -1.53
CA VAL A 180 0.26 -6.13 -2.01
C VAL A 180 1.78 -6.12 -2.20
N GLU A 181 2.36 -5.03 -2.72
CA GLU A 181 3.81 -4.84 -2.83
C GLU A 181 4.48 -4.87 -1.45
N ALA A 182 3.94 -4.14 -0.46
CA ALA A 182 4.47 -4.13 0.90
C ALA A 182 4.44 -5.54 1.53
N ILE A 183 3.33 -6.28 1.39
CA ILE A 183 3.21 -7.67 1.88
C ILE A 183 4.25 -8.56 1.20
N SER A 184 4.42 -8.44 -0.12
CA SER A 184 5.38 -9.25 -0.88
C SER A 184 6.82 -9.01 -0.46
N ARG A 185 7.14 -7.83 0.05
CA ARG A 185 8.47 -7.43 0.50
C ARG A 185 8.66 -7.53 2.02
N GLY A 186 7.61 -7.88 2.75
CA GLY A 186 7.69 -8.07 4.20
C GLY A 186 7.74 -6.77 5.00
N VAL A 187 7.24 -5.67 4.44
CA VAL A 187 7.29 -4.34 5.05
C VAL A 187 5.98 -4.04 5.78
N PRO A 188 5.98 -3.93 7.12
CA PRO A 188 4.81 -3.55 7.89
C PRO A 188 4.30 -2.16 7.51
N MET A 189 2.98 -1.93 7.64
CA MET A 189 2.36 -0.70 7.19
C MET A 189 1.87 0.18 8.33
N ILE A 190 2.02 1.50 8.14
CA ILE A 190 1.34 2.54 8.92
C ILE A 190 0.28 3.13 7.99
N CYS A 191 -0.98 2.90 8.32
CA CYS A 191 -2.11 3.10 7.44
C CYS A 191 -2.72 4.48 7.65
N ARG A 192 -2.76 5.28 6.59
CA ARG A 192 -3.47 6.56 6.52
C ARG A 192 -4.34 6.56 5.26
N PRO A 193 -5.46 5.83 5.25
CA PRO A 193 -6.37 5.80 4.11
C PRO A 193 -7.02 7.17 3.90
N LEU A 194 -7.20 7.56 2.64
CA LEU A 194 -7.75 8.85 2.24
C LEU A 194 -9.17 8.71 1.71
N ILE A 195 -9.41 7.79 0.76
CA ILE A 195 -10.71 7.62 0.09
C ILE A 195 -10.97 6.15 -0.32
N GLY A 196 -12.24 5.86 -0.60
CA GLY A 196 -12.70 4.70 -1.36
C GLY A 196 -12.33 3.35 -0.72
N ASP A 197 -11.77 2.47 -1.52
CA ASP A 197 -11.33 1.12 -1.16
C ASP A 197 -10.19 1.11 -0.13
N GLN A 198 -9.44 2.21 -0.04
CA GLN A 198 -8.32 2.34 0.90
C GLN A 198 -8.75 2.13 2.36
N LEU A 199 -9.96 2.58 2.74
CA LEU A 199 -10.52 2.37 4.07
C LEU A 199 -10.75 0.89 4.36
N GLY A 200 -11.30 0.15 3.40
CA GLY A 200 -11.48 -1.30 3.50
C GLY A 200 -10.14 -2.02 3.58
N THR A 201 -9.19 -1.66 2.73
CA THR A 201 -7.84 -2.23 2.69
C THR A 201 -7.10 -1.97 4.02
N ALA A 202 -7.15 -0.76 4.56
CA ALA A 202 -6.54 -0.42 5.85
C ALA A 202 -7.13 -1.27 7.00
N ARG A 203 -8.45 -1.47 7.01
CA ARG A 203 -9.10 -2.38 7.96
C ARG A 203 -8.58 -3.81 7.85
N TYR A 204 -8.40 -4.33 6.63
CA TYR A 204 -7.81 -5.67 6.44
C TYR A 204 -6.38 -5.71 6.98
N VAL A 205 -5.55 -4.73 6.63
CA VAL A 205 -4.16 -4.62 7.09
C VAL A 205 -4.07 -4.60 8.63
N CYS A 206 -4.90 -3.77 9.28
CA CYS A 206 -4.78 -3.53 10.72
C CYS A 206 -5.55 -4.57 11.57
N ASN A 207 -6.74 -5.00 11.13
CA ASN A 207 -7.63 -5.78 11.98
C ASN A 207 -7.77 -7.26 11.55
N VAL A 208 -7.68 -7.56 10.25
CA VAL A 208 -7.84 -8.92 9.73
C VAL A 208 -6.49 -9.61 9.63
N TRP A 209 -5.57 -9.02 8.87
CA TRP A 209 -4.23 -9.59 8.68
C TRP A 209 -3.29 -9.24 9.84
N ARG A 210 -3.51 -8.10 10.48
CA ARG A 210 -2.68 -7.55 11.57
C ARG A 210 -1.22 -7.38 11.18
N VAL A 211 -0.99 -6.78 10.03
CA VAL A 211 0.33 -6.52 9.47
C VAL A 211 0.65 -5.02 9.38
N GLY A 212 -0.10 -4.21 10.09
CA GLY A 212 0.07 -2.77 10.18
C GLY A 212 -0.73 -2.15 11.30
N MET A 213 -0.56 -0.84 11.44
CA MET A 213 -1.27 0.01 12.41
C MET A 213 -1.91 1.18 11.69
N GLU A 214 -3.12 1.57 12.08
CA GLU A 214 -3.80 2.74 11.52
C GLU A 214 -3.42 3.99 12.32
N VAL A 215 -3.18 5.10 11.62
CA VAL A 215 -3.08 6.41 12.26
C VAL A 215 -4.49 6.85 12.63
N GLU A 216 -4.75 6.99 13.92
CA GLU A 216 -6.06 7.40 14.43
C GLU A 216 -6.34 8.86 14.04
N VAL A 217 -7.35 9.09 13.20
CA VAL A 217 -7.79 10.42 12.78
C VAL A 217 -9.28 10.57 13.05
N GLU A 218 -9.64 11.49 13.94
CA GLU A 218 -11.04 11.80 14.24
C GLU A 218 -11.63 12.82 13.26
N THR A 219 -10.95 13.95 13.08
CA THR A 219 -11.35 15.05 12.17
C THR A 219 -10.22 15.47 11.25
N GLN A 220 -9.06 15.75 11.82
CA GLN A 220 -7.83 16.12 11.11
C GLN A 220 -6.67 15.29 11.62
N LEU A 221 -5.66 15.07 10.77
CA LEU A 221 -4.42 14.45 11.19
C LEU A 221 -3.68 15.41 12.14
N GLU A 222 -3.17 14.86 13.22
CA GLU A 222 -2.25 15.54 14.14
C GLU A 222 -0.91 14.83 14.07
N TRP A 223 0.19 15.57 13.97
CA TRP A 223 1.54 15.01 13.84
C TRP A 223 1.87 13.99 14.95
N GLY A 224 1.39 14.21 16.16
CA GLY A 224 1.59 13.30 17.29
C GLY A 224 0.95 11.94 17.10
N LYS A 225 -0.14 11.84 16.32
CA LYS A 225 -0.79 10.56 16.00
C LYS A 225 0.07 9.71 15.06
N LEU A 226 0.67 10.34 14.05
CA LEU A 226 1.61 9.65 13.15
C LEU A 226 2.85 9.18 13.91
N GLN A 227 3.45 10.06 14.71
CA GLN A 227 4.60 9.69 15.56
C GLN A 227 4.27 8.51 16.47
N LEU A 228 3.11 8.55 17.14
CA LEU A 228 2.68 7.47 18.04
C LEU A 228 2.53 6.13 17.31
N ALA A 229 1.95 6.13 16.10
CA ALA A 229 1.82 4.93 15.27
C ALA A 229 3.20 4.37 14.88
N ILE A 230 4.14 5.24 14.49
CA ILE A 230 5.53 4.88 14.19
C ILE A 230 6.19 4.25 15.43
N ASP A 231 6.09 4.90 16.57
CA ASP A 231 6.72 4.44 17.82
C ASP A 231 6.14 3.09 18.26
N LYS A 232 4.82 2.89 18.19
CA LYS A 232 4.18 1.62 18.51
C LYS A 232 4.65 0.47 17.61
N LEU A 233 4.66 0.71 16.29
CA LEU A 233 5.05 -0.31 15.31
C LEU A 233 6.52 -0.70 15.47
N MET A 234 7.38 0.27 15.80
CA MET A 234 8.82 0.09 15.89
C MET A 234 9.29 -0.31 17.31
N ALA A 235 8.41 -0.27 18.29
CA ALA A 235 8.74 -0.67 19.64
C ALA A 235 9.12 -2.15 19.73
N ASP A 236 10.04 -2.45 20.67
CA ASP A 236 10.38 -3.83 21.02
C ASP A 236 9.38 -4.39 22.06
N ASN A 237 8.09 -4.23 21.79
CA ASN A 237 6.99 -4.75 22.59
C ASN A 237 6.26 -5.88 21.83
N ASP A 238 5.33 -6.53 22.53
CA ASP A 238 4.60 -7.68 21.97
C ASP A 238 3.78 -7.29 20.75
N GLU A 239 3.15 -6.10 20.73
CA GLU A 239 2.33 -5.61 19.61
C GLU A 239 3.15 -5.42 18.32
N GLY A 240 4.26 -4.69 18.42
CA GLY A 240 5.15 -4.47 17.27
C GLY A 240 5.78 -5.77 16.77
N LYS A 241 6.15 -6.68 17.68
CA LYS A 241 6.67 -8.01 17.33
C LYS A 241 5.62 -8.85 16.61
N GLU A 242 4.38 -8.89 17.11
CA GLU A 242 3.28 -9.64 16.47
C GLU A 242 3.04 -9.17 15.03
N VAL A 243 2.99 -7.85 14.80
CA VAL A 243 2.81 -7.28 13.46
C VAL A 243 3.93 -7.74 12.51
N ARG A 244 5.19 -7.66 12.95
CA ARG A 244 6.35 -8.08 12.14
C ARG A 244 6.36 -9.59 11.85
N GLU A 245 6.00 -10.42 12.81
CA GLU A 245 5.91 -11.87 12.63
C GLU A 245 4.80 -12.25 11.66
N ARG A 246 3.63 -11.63 11.78
CA ARG A 246 2.50 -11.83 10.85
C ARG A 246 2.84 -11.37 9.45
N MET A 247 3.51 -10.22 9.31
CA MET A 247 4.00 -9.76 8.02
C MET A 247 4.95 -10.78 7.39
N LYS A 248 5.92 -11.27 8.14
CA LYS A 248 6.84 -12.32 7.68
C LYS A 248 6.11 -13.60 7.26
N TYR A 249 5.08 -13.98 8.02
CA TYR A 249 4.24 -15.12 7.64
C TYR A 249 3.55 -14.89 6.28
N LEU A 250 2.87 -13.76 6.08
CA LEU A 250 2.18 -13.45 4.83
C LEU A 250 3.14 -13.33 3.65
N THR A 251 4.32 -12.76 3.84
CA THR A 251 5.38 -12.69 2.82
C THR A 251 5.80 -14.09 2.36
N ASN A 252 6.01 -15.00 3.31
CA ASN A 252 6.34 -16.39 3.00
C ASN A 252 5.20 -17.09 2.23
N MET A 253 3.96 -16.82 2.60
CA MET A 253 2.79 -17.39 1.92
C MET A 253 2.61 -16.82 0.50
N ALA A 254 2.87 -15.52 0.31
CA ALA A 254 2.89 -14.90 -1.01
C ALA A 254 3.95 -15.57 -1.92
N GLY A 255 5.17 -15.74 -1.42
CA GLY A 255 6.24 -16.43 -2.13
C GLY A 255 5.89 -17.88 -2.49
N LYS A 256 5.29 -18.64 -1.57
CA LYS A 256 4.81 -20.00 -1.84
C LYS A 256 3.69 -20.02 -2.89
N GLY A 257 2.79 -19.06 -2.85
CA GLY A 257 1.68 -18.96 -3.81
C GLY A 257 2.13 -18.81 -5.25
N VAL A 258 3.18 -18.04 -5.50
CA VAL A 258 3.74 -17.80 -6.85
C VAL A 258 4.80 -18.83 -7.29
N SER A 259 5.31 -19.65 -6.37
CA SER A 259 6.25 -20.72 -6.71
C SER A 259 5.56 -21.82 -7.50
N GLU A 260 6.33 -22.62 -8.23
CA GLU A 260 5.82 -23.77 -9.00
C GLU A 260 4.95 -24.68 -8.11
N GLY A 261 3.73 -24.98 -8.57
CA GLY A 261 2.71 -25.74 -7.81
C GLY A 261 1.96 -24.95 -6.74
N GLY A 262 2.30 -23.69 -6.49
CA GLY A 262 1.54 -22.80 -5.61
C GLY A 262 0.19 -22.37 -6.20
N SER A 263 -0.71 -21.85 -5.37
CA SER A 263 -2.08 -21.51 -5.78
C SER A 263 -2.13 -20.43 -6.86
N SER A 264 -1.37 -19.36 -6.72
CA SER A 264 -1.29 -18.28 -7.72
C SER A 264 -0.63 -18.74 -9.01
N HIS A 265 0.43 -19.56 -8.92
CA HIS A 265 1.07 -20.16 -10.09
C HIS A 265 0.09 -21.08 -10.84
N THR A 266 -0.62 -21.96 -10.13
CA THR A 266 -1.63 -22.84 -10.75
C THR A 266 -2.75 -22.03 -11.39
N SER A 267 -3.22 -21.00 -10.71
CA SER A 267 -4.24 -20.09 -11.25
C SER A 267 -3.75 -19.35 -12.50
N PHE A 268 -2.46 -18.97 -12.54
CA PHE A 268 -1.85 -18.34 -13.71
C PHE A 268 -1.74 -19.31 -14.89
N VAL A 269 -1.33 -20.57 -14.68
CA VAL A 269 -1.31 -21.60 -15.74
C VAL A 269 -2.71 -21.81 -16.30
N ASN A 270 -3.73 -21.96 -15.44
CA ASN A 270 -5.12 -22.10 -15.86
C ASN A 270 -5.62 -20.89 -16.64
N LEU A 271 -5.20 -19.67 -16.28
CA LEU A 271 -5.51 -18.44 -17.04
C LEU A 271 -4.91 -18.50 -18.46
N VAL A 272 -3.65 -18.93 -18.58
CA VAL A 272 -2.98 -19.05 -19.88
C VAL A 272 -3.71 -20.07 -20.76
N GLU A 273 -4.05 -21.25 -20.24
CA GLU A 273 -4.82 -22.28 -20.95
C GLU A 273 -6.19 -21.74 -21.37
N PHE A 274 -6.87 -21.03 -20.49
CA PHE A 274 -8.16 -20.39 -20.77
C PHE A 274 -8.05 -19.38 -21.91
N ILE A 275 -7.04 -18.50 -21.90
CA ILE A 275 -6.81 -17.52 -22.99
C ILE A 275 -6.54 -18.24 -24.31
N LEU A 276 -5.69 -19.28 -24.30
CA LEU A 276 -5.37 -20.04 -25.51
C LEU A 276 -6.58 -20.77 -26.10
N SER A 277 -7.58 -21.11 -25.29
CA SER A 277 -8.82 -21.75 -25.78
C SER A 277 -9.67 -20.85 -26.67
N PHE A 278 -9.47 -19.52 -26.65
CA PHE A 278 -10.16 -18.58 -27.57
C PHE A 278 -9.52 -18.50 -28.96
N THR A 279 -8.31 -19.04 -29.14
CA THR A 279 -7.54 -18.89 -30.39
C THR A 279 -7.65 -20.11 -31.31
N CYS A 280 -8.48 -21.09 -30.94
CA CYS A 280 -8.72 -22.31 -31.73
C CYS A 280 -10.03 -22.26 -32.51
#